data_35ee3d45deb5d86f9f9f3260a12f8e18
#
_entry.id   35ee3d45deb5d86f9f9f3260a12f8e18
#
_cell.length_a   1.000
_cell.length_b   1.000
_cell.length_c   1.000
_cell.angle_alpha   90.00
_cell.angle_beta   90.00
_cell.angle_gamma   90.00
#
_symmetry.space_group_name_H-M   'P 1'
#
loop_
_entity.id
_entity.type
_entity.pdbx_description
1 polymer ?
#
loop_
_entity_poly.entity_id
_entity_poly.type
_entity_poly.pdbx_seq_one_letter_code
_entity_poly.pdbx_strand_id
1 'polypeptide(L)' 'PRPLNSFMTYRKVKQHEVIRLNPSVDNRDISRIVAKWWGSEPASVKEHYKRLADQGKREHLLKYPGYKYAPR' A
#
# COMPACT_ATOMS: atom_id res chain seq x y z
N PRO A 1 -6.78 -12.70 -6.01
CA PRO A 1 -6.23 -11.39 -5.61
C PRO A 1 -4.89 -11.53 -4.92
N ARG A 2 -4.01 -10.61 -5.19
CA ARG A 2 -2.64 -10.60 -4.67
C ARG A 2 -2.60 -9.87 -3.33
N PRO A 3 -1.80 -10.35 -2.37
CA PRO A 3 -1.53 -9.56 -1.19
C PRO A 3 -0.86 -8.23 -1.57
N LEU A 4 -1.15 -7.20 -0.80
CA LEU A 4 -0.55 -5.89 -1.03
C LEU A 4 0.92 -5.89 -0.63
N ASN A 5 1.77 -5.20 -1.41
CA ASN A 5 3.15 -4.94 -1.01
C ASN A 5 3.22 -3.68 -0.14
N SER A 6 4.41 -3.34 0.36
CA SER A 6 4.58 -2.21 1.27
C SER A 6 4.16 -0.88 0.63
N PHE A 7 4.51 -0.65 -0.63
CA PHE A 7 4.12 0.58 -1.31
C PHE A 7 2.60 0.66 -1.49
N MET A 8 1.97 -0.42 -1.89
CA MET A 8 0.52 -0.43 -2.09
C MET A 8 -0.22 -0.19 -0.78
N THR A 9 0.28 -0.75 0.33
CA THR A 9 -0.27 -0.49 1.65
C THR A 9 -0.15 0.99 2.01
N TYR A 10 1.03 1.58 1.77
CA TYR A 10 1.27 3.00 1.99
C TYR A 10 0.33 3.85 1.15
N ARG A 11 0.19 3.54 -0.14
CA ARG A 11 -0.67 4.27 -1.04
C ARG A 11 -2.13 4.24 -0.58
N LYS A 12 -2.59 3.09 -0.14
CA LYS A 12 -3.96 2.93 0.32
C LYS A 12 -4.26 3.84 1.52
N VAL A 13 -3.31 3.97 2.42
CA VAL A 13 -3.45 4.84 3.59
C VAL A 13 -3.33 6.31 3.19
N LYS A 14 -2.33 6.66 2.39
CA LYS A 14 -2.02 8.05 2.07
C LYS A 14 -2.96 8.67 1.04
N GLN A 15 -3.63 7.87 0.22
CA GLN A 15 -4.55 8.41 -0.79
C GLN A 15 -5.65 9.25 -0.16
N HIS A 16 -6.11 8.88 1.03
CA HIS A 16 -7.14 9.65 1.74
C HIS A 16 -6.66 11.04 2.08
N GLU A 17 -5.41 11.17 2.46
CA GLU A 17 -4.82 12.47 2.78
C GLU A 17 -4.66 13.33 1.54
N VAL A 18 -4.23 12.73 0.43
CA VAL A 18 -4.10 13.46 -0.84
C VAL A 18 -5.47 13.99 -1.28
N ILE A 19 -6.49 13.17 -1.20
CA ILE A 19 -7.85 13.56 -1.58
C ILE A 19 -8.36 14.67 -0.68
N ARG A 20 -8.08 14.59 0.61
CA ARG A 20 -8.48 15.63 1.56
C ARG A 20 -7.85 16.97 1.23
N LEU A 21 -6.55 16.97 0.85
CA LEU A 21 -5.82 18.17 0.50
C LEU A 21 -6.22 18.72 -0.87
N ASN A 22 -6.62 17.86 -1.77
CA ASN A 22 -7.00 18.23 -3.12
C ASN A 22 -8.13 17.33 -3.64
N PRO A 23 -9.40 17.67 -3.35
CA PRO A 23 -10.54 16.82 -3.75
C PRO A 23 -10.68 16.62 -5.25
N SER A 24 -10.06 17.47 -6.08
CA SER A 24 -10.14 17.36 -7.54
C SER A 24 -9.08 16.45 -8.13
N VAL A 25 -8.20 15.88 -7.29
CA VAL A 25 -7.09 15.06 -7.77
C VAL A 25 -7.61 13.76 -8.41
N ASP A 26 -6.98 13.34 -9.52
CA ASP A 26 -7.33 12.08 -10.15
C ASP A 26 -6.38 10.96 -9.67
N ASN A 27 -6.65 9.72 -10.10
CA ASN A 27 -5.89 8.56 -9.65
C ASN A 27 -4.42 8.60 -10.06
N ARG A 28 -4.10 9.18 -11.22
CA ARG A 28 -2.72 9.31 -11.68
C ARG A 28 -1.95 10.25 -10.76
N ASP A 29 -2.58 11.37 -10.40
CA ASP A 29 -1.96 12.35 -9.54
C ASP A 29 -1.77 11.78 -8.14
N ILE A 30 -2.73 11.01 -7.64
CA ILE A 30 -2.59 10.34 -6.35
C ILE A 30 -1.37 9.43 -6.36
N SER A 31 -1.24 8.59 -7.37
CA SER A 31 -0.11 7.68 -7.49
C SER A 31 1.23 8.42 -7.54
N ARG A 32 1.28 9.51 -8.31
CA ARG A 32 2.48 10.32 -8.47
C ARG A 32 2.90 10.99 -7.16
N ILE A 33 1.94 11.60 -6.48
CA ILE A 33 2.18 12.29 -5.21
C ILE A 33 2.62 11.31 -4.14
N VAL A 34 1.91 10.19 -4.03
CA VAL A 34 2.22 9.17 -3.03
C VAL A 34 3.57 8.53 -3.29
N ALA A 35 3.92 8.29 -4.56
CA ALA A 35 5.23 7.75 -4.91
C ALA A 35 6.36 8.71 -4.49
N LYS A 36 6.15 10.00 -4.68
CA LYS A 36 7.11 11.02 -4.25
C LYS A 36 7.27 11.01 -2.74
N TRP A 37 6.17 10.96 -2.02
CA TRP A 37 6.21 10.89 -0.55
C TRP A 37 6.93 9.63 -0.08
N TRP A 38 6.64 8.50 -0.71
CA TRP A 38 7.27 7.22 -0.38
C TRP A 38 8.78 7.29 -0.53
N GLY A 39 9.25 7.87 -1.62
CA GLY A 39 10.67 8.03 -1.86
C GLY A 39 11.38 8.91 -0.82
N SER A 40 10.63 9.84 -0.21
CA SER A 40 11.16 10.74 0.81
C SER A 40 11.03 10.21 2.22
N GLU A 41 10.32 9.12 2.42
CA GLU A 41 10.11 8.58 3.76
C GLU A 41 11.37 7.92 4.30
N PRO A 42 11.62 8.02 5.62
CA PRO A 42 12.77 7.36 6.22
C PRO A 42 12.58 5.84 6.25
N ALA A 43 13.69 5.12 6.42
CA ALA A 43 13.68 3.67 6.43
C ALA A 43 12.74 3.08 7.49
N SER A 44 12.63 3.74 8.64
CA SER A 44 11.74 3.30 9.72
C SER A 44 10.28 3.27 9.29
N VAL A 45 9.86 4.27 8.51
CA VAL A 45 8.48 4.33 8.00
C VAL A 45 8.25 3.26 6.95
N LYS A 46 9.21 3.09 6.03
CA LYS A 46 9.13 2.05 5.00
C LYS A 46 9.03 0.67 5.62
N GLU A 47 9.79 0.42 6.66
CA GLU A 47 9.76 -0.85 7.38
C GLU A 47 8.43 -1.07 8.09
N HIS A 48 7.85 -0.02 8.66
CA HIS A 48 6.53 -0.07 9.28
C HIS A 48 5.48 -0.58 8.28
N TYR A 49 5.49 -0.01 7.07
CA TYR A 49 4.53 -0.41 6.04
C TYR A 49 4.82 -1.80 5.48
N LYS A 50 6.09 -2.20 5.48
CA LYS A 50 6.44 -3.57 5.12
C LYS A 50 5.84 -4.57 6.11
N ARG A 51 5.89 -4.26 7.40
CA ARG A 51 5.29 -5.09 8.44
C ARG A 51 3.77 -5.16 8.29
N LEU A 52 3.14 -4.02 7.98
CA LEU A 52 1.70 -3.99 7.74
C LEU A 52 1.32 -4.84 6.53
N ALA A 53 2.10 -4.79 5.47
CA ALA A 53 1.87 -5.59 4.28
C ALA A 53 2.03 -7.08 4.58
N ASP A 54 3.04 -7.45 5.36
CA ASP A 54 3.26 -8.84 5.78
C ASP A 54 2.13 -9.34 6.68
N GLN A 55 1.61 -8.49 7.54
CA GLN A 55 0.47 -8.82 8.39
C GLN A 55 -0.78 -9.06 7.54
N GLY A 56 -1.03 -8.23 6.56
CA GLY A 56 -2.14 -8.41 5.63
C GLY A 56 -2.02 -9.70 4.85
N LYS A 57 -0.80 -10.06 4.49
CA LYS A 57 -0.50 -11.33 3.82
C LYS A 57 -0.85 -12.52 4.69
N ARG A 58 -0.50 -12.47 5.96
CA ARG A 58 -0.83 -13.54 6.92
C ARG A 58 -2.33 -13.65 7.11
N GLU A 59 -3.02 -12.53 7.27
CA GLU A 59 -4.46 -12.51 7.41
C GLU A 59 -5.15 -13.09 6.17
N HIS A 60 -4.62 -12.78 5.00
CA HIS A 60 -5.14 -13.32 3.75
C HIS A 60 -5.01 -14.85 3.72
N LEU A 61 -3.87 -15.38 4.14
CA LEU A 61 -3.64 -16.83 4.18
C LEU A 61 -4.53 -17.52 5.22
N LEU A 62 -4.79 -16.86 6.35
CA LEU A 62 -5.69 -17.39 7.37
C LEU A 62 -7.14 -17.43 6.88
N LYS A 63 -7.53 -16.39 6.12
CA LYS A 63 -8.88 -16.29 5.58
C LYS A 63 -9.10 -17.25 4.41
N TYR A 64 -8.05 -17.50 3.63
CA TYR A 64 -8.10 -18.39 2.46
C TYR A 64 -6.97 -19.41 2.56
N PRO A 65 -7.12 -20.43 3.45
CA PRO A 65 -5.99 -21.34 3.73
C PRO A 65 -5.51 -22.15 2.53
N GLY A 66 -6.34 -22.35 1.53
CA GLY A 66 -5.94 -23.06 0.32
C GLY A 66 -5.38 -22.17 -0.78
N TYR A 67 -5.29 -20.87 -0.53
CA TYR A 67 -4.85 -19.91 -1.55
C TYR A 67 -3.36 -20.04 -1.81
N LYS A 68 -3.02 -20.10 -3.10
CA LYS A 68 -1.62 -20.05 -3.54
C LYS A 68 -1.45 -18.89 -4.49
N TYR A 69 -0.49 -18.02 -4.21
CA TYR A 69 -0.15 -16.93 -5.10
C TYR A 69 0.53 -17.48 -6.35
N ALA A 70 -0.11 -17.29 -7.49
CA ALA A 70 0.40 -17.77 -8.77
C ALA A 70 0.52 -16.60 -9.73
N PRO A 71 1.70 -15.98 -9.83
CA PRO A 71 1.90 -14.88 -10.76
C PRO A 71 1.83 -15.38 -12.20
N ARG A 72 1.28 -14.57 -13.05
CA ARG A 72 1.18 -14.87 -14.47
C ARG A 72 2.25 -14.16 -15.25
#